data_3f1e9d883e95fa761314cd725f64222c
#
_entry.id   3f1e9d883e95fa761314cd725f64222c
#
_cell.length_a   1.000
_cell.length_b   1.000
_cell.length_c   1.000
_cell.angle_alpha   90.00
_cell.angle_beta   90.00
_cell.angle_gamma   90.00
#
_symmetry.space_group_name_H-M   'P 1'
#
loop_
_entity.id
_entity.type
_entity.pdbx_description
1 polymer ?
#
loop_
_entity_poly.entity_id
_entity_poly.type
_entity_poly.pdbx_seq_one_letter_code
_entity_poly.pdbx_strand_id
1 'polypeptide(L)'
;MTIKEIEDRTGLPRANIRFYESQGLIAPSRGENGYRDYSQEDCQTLLKIKLLRKLDCSLDDIRSLQAGERSLDQLLEQRLAQLEGRYAELEQAKALCQKLREDRADWSSMDPARYLSWAPSTPADEVADIRFRIPWRRYFARSLDLLLYGTLWSVLLALVFRINILWRGPLGDLLD
;
A
#
# COMPACT_ATOMS: atom_id res chain seq x y z
N MET A 1 22.22 -7.77 18.71
CA MET A 1 22.24 -8.79 17.63
C MET A 1 22.36 -8.12 16.28
N THR A 2 23.11 -8.71 15.36
CA THR A 2 23.20 -8.25 13.97
C THR A 2 21.91 -8.54 13.20
N ILE A 3 21.72 -7.88 12.05
CA ILE A 3 20.56 -8.12 11.17
C ILE A 3 20.51 -9.57 10.65
N LYS A 4 21.67 -10.24 10.52
CA LYS A 4 21.72 -11.63 10.10
C LYS A 4 21.21 -12.55 11.22
N GLU A 5 21.66 -12.34 12.45
CA GLU A 5 21.22 -13.14 13.60
C GLU A 5 19.71 -13.00 13.86
N ILE A 6 19.14 -11.78 13.68
CA ILE A 6 17.71 -11.58 13.88
C ILE A 6 16.90 -12.16 12.72
N GLU A 7 17.42 -12.13 11.48
CA GLU A 7 16.86 -12.83 10.33
C GLU A 7 16.78 -14.34 10.59
N ASP A 8 17.88 -14.92 11.05
CA ASP A 8 17.96 -16.37 11.34
C ASP A 8 16.99 -16.77 12.46
N ARG A 9 16.83 -15.93 13.50
CA ARG A 9 15.94 -16.20 14.64
C ARG A 9 14.47 -16.01 14.34
N THR A 10 14.12 -14.98 13.57
CA THR A 10 12.73 -14.65 13.29
C THR A 10 12.22 -15.30 12.02
N GLY A 11 13.11 -15.72 11.12
CA GLY A 11 12.80 -16.18 9.78
C GLY A 11 12.10 -15.09 8.95
N LEU A 12 12.38 -13.82 9.23
CA LEU A 12 11.93 -12.67 8.46
C LEU A 12 13.06 -12.20 7.55
N PRO A 13 12.82 -11.96 6.25
CA PRO A 13 13.82 -11.36 5.37
C PRO A 13 14.29 -10.00 5.89
N ARG A 14 15.55 -9.65 5.68
CA ARG A 14 16.14 -8.35 6.08
C ARG A 14 15.34 -7.15 5.57
N ALA A 15 14.77 -7.26 4.36
CA ALA A 15 13.93 -6.23 3.79
C ALA A 15 12.69 -5.95 4.66
N ASN A 16 12.05 -7.01 5.18
CA ASN A 16 10.89 -6.89 6.06
C ASN A 16 11.27 -6.32 7.43
N ILE A 17 12.42 -6.71 7.98
CA ILE A 17 12.93 -6.18 9.26
C ILE A 17 13.16 -4.66 9.13
N ARG A 18 13.85 -4.22 8.06
CA ARG A 18 14.09 -2.80 7.78
C ARG A 18 12.79 -2.03 7.50
N PHE A 19 11.83 -2.68 6.85
CA PHE A 19 10.52 -2.11 6.63
C PHE A 19 9.79 -1.86 7.95
N TYR A 20 9.77 -2.83 8.88
CA TYR A 20 9.16 -2.64 10.20
C TYR A 20 9.88 -1.58 11.05
N GLU A 21 11.20 -1.47 10.94
CA GLU A 21 11.98 -0.37 11.51
C GLU A 21 11.53 0.98 10.91
N SER A 22 11.43 1.08 9.58
CA SER A 22 10.99 2.33 8.91
C SER A 22 9.56 2.71 9.24
N GLN A 23 8.73 1.73 9.63
CA GLN A 23 7.37 1.94 10.10
C GLN A 23 7.29 2.26 11.60
N GLY A 24 8.44 2.32 12.31
CA GLY A 24 8.50 2.64 13.74
C GLY A 24 7.99 1.53 14.66
N LEU A 25 7.84 0.29 14.15
CA LEU A 25 7.37 -0.86 14.94
C LEU A 25 8.47 -1.48 15.79
N ILE A 26 9.73 -1.26 15.42
CA ILE A 26 10.94 -1.58 16.19
C ILE A 26 11.92 -0.41 16.07
N ALA A 27 12.79 -0.24 17.07
CA ALA A 27 13.77 0.85 17.12
C ALA A 27 15.14 0.30 17.59
N PRO A 28 15.88 -0.42 16.72
CA PRO A 28 17.18 -0.96 17.09
C PRO A 28 18.16 0.14 17.45
N SER A 29 18.99 -0.08 18.46
CA SER A 29 20.07 0.81 18.82
C SER A 29 21.18 0.81 17.74
N ARG A 30 22.11 1.77 17.84
CA ARG A 30 23.33 1.75 17.03
C ARG A 30 24.51 1.46 17.94
N GLY A 31 25.28 0.46 17.58
CA GLY A 31 26.55 0.15 18.26
C GLY A 31 27.61 1.25 18.02
N GLU A 32 28.72 1.16 18.73
CA GLU A 32 29.86 2.11 18.61
C GLU A 32 30.41 2.19 17.17
N ASN A 33 30.29 1.12 16.41
CA ASN A 33 30.68 1.04 14.99
C ASN A 33 29.63 1.60 14.02
N GLY A 34 28.54 2.20 14.51
CA GLY A 34 27.44 2.78 13.72
C GLY A 34 26.47 1.76 13.10
N TYR A 35 26.72 0.45 13.26
CA TYR A 35 25.80 -0.59 12.78
C TYR A 35 24.59 -0.75 13.70
N ARG A 36 23.49 -1.24 13.13
CA ARG A 36 22.29 -1.59 13.90
C ARG A 36 22.54 -2.72 14.84
N ASP A 37 22.13 -2.54 16.08
CA ASP A 37 22.18 -3.56 17.12
C ASP A 37 20.76 -3.83 17.65
N TYR A 38 20.25 -5.01 17.32
CA TYR A 38 18.90 -5.44 17.67
C TYR A 38 18.91 -6.12 19.04
N SER A 39 17.98 -5.72 19.88
CA SER A 39 17.81 -6.30 21.21
C SER A 39 17.04 -7.63 21.15
N GLN A 40 16.98 -8.34 22.28
CA GLN A 40 16.10 -9.50 22.43
C GLN A 40 14.62 -9.10 22.39
N GLU A 41 14.30 -7.90 22.84
CA GLU A 41 12.95 -7.32 22.78
C GLU A 41 12.51 -7.03 21.34
N ASP A 42 13.41 -6.49 20.51
CA ASP A 42 13.16 -6.32 19.07
C ASP A 42 12.84 -7.66 18.40
N CYS A 43 13.58 -8.71 18.76
CA CYS A 43 13.34 -10.06 18.25
C CYS A 43 11.93 -10.56 18.62
N GLN A 44 11.52 -10.41 19.88
CA GLN A 44 10.19 -10.79 20.34
C GLN A 44 9.09 -9.96 19.67
N THR A 45 9.31 -8.68 19.49
CA THR A 45 8.40 -7.78 18.79
C THR A 45 8.22 -8.19 17.34
N LEU A 46 9.29 -8.51 16.63
CA LEU A 46 9.23 -9.01 15.24
C LEU A 46 8.46 -10.33 15.13
N LEU A 47 8.62 -11.24 16.10
CA LEU A 47 7.85 -12.49 16.13
C LEU A 47 6.36 -12.24 16.37
N LYS A 48 6.00 -11.30 17.27
CA LYS A 48 4.60 -10.86 17.47
C LYS A 48 4.02 -10.25 16.19
N ILE A 49 4.77 -9.36 15.54
CA ILE A 49 4.37 -8.77 14.25
C ILE A 49 4.15 -9.89 13.22
N LYS A 50 5.09 -10.81 13.08
CA LYS A 50 4.99 -11.96 12.16
C LYS A 50 3.72 -12.79 12.41
N LEU A 51 3.38 -13.05 13.68
CA LEU A 51 2.19 -13.78 14.06
C LEU A 51 0.92 -13.03 13.66
N LEU A 52 0.81 -11.75 14.03
CA LEU A 52 -0.36 -10.93 13.71
C LEU A 52 -0.55 -10.72 12.20
N ARG A 53 0.56 -10.58 11.46
CA ARG A 53 0.52 -10.52 9.99
C ARG A 53 0.04 -11.83 9.34
N LYS A 54 0.31 -12.99 9.95
CA LYS A 54 -0.30 -14.28 9.52
C LYS A 54 -1.80 -14.33 9.72
N LEU A 55 -2.31 -13.58 10.70
CA LEU A 55 -3.75 -13.39 10.91
C LEU A 55 -4.32 -12.28 10.02
N ASP A 56 -3.50 -11.71 9.11
CA ASP A 56 -3.87 -10.64 8.21
C ASP A 56 -4.26 -9.32 8.92
N CYS A 57 -3.76 -9.12 10.15
CA CYS A 57 -3.90 -7.84 10.85
C CYS A 57 -3.08 -6.75 10.15
N SER A 58 -3.59 -5.54 10.09
CA SER A 58 -2.90 -4.40 9.47
C SER A 58 -1.71 -3.91 10.34
N LEU A 59 -0.82 -3.09 9.77
CA LEU A 59 0.25 -2.47 10.56
C LEU A 59 -0.30 -1.44 11.54
N ASP A 60 -1.41 -0.79 11.20
CA ASP A 60 -2.07 0.17 12.07
C ASP A 60 -2.70 -0.51 13.29
N ASP A 61 -3.31 -1.69 13.10
CA ASP A 61 -3.77 -2.53 14.21
C ASP A 61 -2.61 -2.91 15.15
N ILE A 62 -1.45 -3.25 14.58
CA ILE A 62 -0.26 -3.61 15.37
C ILE A 62 0.28 -2.40 16.14
N ARG A 63 0.29 -1.19 15.54
CA ARG A 63 0.67 0.05 16.23
C ARG A 63 -0.27 0.36 17.40
N SER A 64 -1.57 0.26 17.17
CA SER A 64 -2.57 0.50 18.22
C SER A 64 -2.42 -0.46 19.39
N LEU A 65 -2.05 -1.74 19.13
CA LEU A 65 -1.71 -2.69 20.17
C LEU A 65 -0.45 -2.30 20.95
N GLN A 66 0.61 -1.86 20.24
CA GLN A 66 1.87 -1.44 20.87
C GLN A 66 1.69 -0.16 21.69
N ALA A 67 0.84 0.76 21.23
CA ALA A 67 0.49 1.98 21.93
C ALA A 67 -0.45 1.74 23.14
N GLY A 68 -1.00 0.53 23.29
CA GLY A 68 -1.99 0.23 24.34
C GLY A 68 -3.37 0.86 24.11
N GLU A 69 -3.61 1.41 22.92
CA GLU A 69 -4.89 2.02 22.53
C GLU A 69 -5.98 0.96 22.33
N ARG A 70 -5.58 -0.27 22.07
CA ARG A 70 -6.46 -1.40 21.82
C ARG A 70 -5.93 -2.66 22.48
N SER A 71 -6.83 -3.52 23.00
CA SER A 71 -6.44 -4.84 23.52
C SER A 71 -6.32 -5.87 22.39
N LEU A 72 -5.49 -6.88 22.63
CA LEU A 72 -5.37 -8.02 21.69
C LEU A 72 -6.71 -8.74 21.51
N ASP A 73 -7.48 -8.87 22.59
CA ASP A 73 -8.78 -9.52 22.58
C ASP A 73 -9.77 -8.82 21.65
N GLN A 74 -9.88 -7.47 21.77
CA GLN A 74 -10.71 -6.67 20.87
C GLN A 74 -10.29 -6.77 19.39
N LEU A 75 -8.99 -6.86 19.12
CA LEU A 75 -8.49 -7.05 17.76
C LEU A 75 -8.88 -8.43 17.22
N LEU A 76 -8.73 -9.48 18.05
CA LEU A 76 -9.05 -10.84 17.65
C LEU A 76 -10.56 -11.04 17.45
N GLU A 77 -11.41 -10.46 18.30
CA GLU A 77 -12.86 -10.46 18.11
C GLU A 77 -13.27 -9.85 16.78
N GLN A 78 -12.73 -8.66 16.49
CA GLN A 78 -13.00 -8.01 15.19
C GLN A 78 -12.51 -8.87 14.03
N ARG A 79 -11.34 -9.51 14.17
CA ARG A 79 -10.78 -10.35 13.11
C ARG A 79 -11.61 -11.61 12.89
N LEU A 80 -12.10 -12.23 13.97
CA LEU A 80 -13.01 -13.37 13.89
C LEU A 80 -14.30 -12.99 13.16
N ALA A 81 -14.95 -11.87 13.52
CA ALA A 81 -16.15 -11.40 12.83
C ALA A 81 -15.92 -11.16 11.32
N GLN A 82 -14.76 -10.59 10.96
CA GLN A 82 -14.39 -10.40 9.54
C GLN A 82 -14.22 -11.75 8.81
N LEU A 83 -13.60 -12.74 9.46
CA LEU A 83 -13.40 -14.07 8.87
C LEU A 83 -14.72 -14.81 8.71
N GLU A 84 -15.65 -14.70 9.68
CA GLU A 84 -16.99 -15.27 9.60
C GLU A 84 -17.80 -14.67 8.43
N GLY A 85 -17.72 -13.33 8.26
CA GLY A 85 -18.32 -12.65 7.10
C GLY A 85 -17.76 -13.16 5.78
N ARG A 86 -16.44 -13.23 5.66
CA ARG A 86 -15.77 -13.76 4.44
C ARG A 86 -16.09 -15.24 4.19
N TYR A 87 -16.24 -16.02 5.26
CA TYR A 87 -16.64 -17.42 5.12
C TYR A 87 -18.08 -17.55 4.56
N ALA A 88 -19.00 -16.72 5.05
CA ALA A 88 -20.37 -16.68 4.53
C ALA A 88 -20.42 -16.30 3.04
N GLU A 89 -19.62 -15.28 2.62
CA GLU A 89 -19.49 -14.89 1.22
C GLU A 89 -18.95 -16.03 0.34
N LEU A 90 -17.91 -16.74 0.82
CA LEU A 90 -17.34 -17.89 0.11
C LEU A 90 -18.32 -19.04 -0.03
N GLU A 91 -19.11 -19.35 1.01
CA GLU A 91 -20.15 -20.38 0.93
C GLU A 91 -21.26 -19.99 -0.06
N GLN A 92 -21.66 -18.73 -0.10
CA GLN A 92 -22.62 -18.23 -1.11
C GLN A 92 -22.06 -18.33 -2.53
N ALA A 93 -20.81 -17.91 -2.74
CA ALA A 93 -20.16 -18.02 -4.05
C ALA A 93 -20.04 -19.49 -4.50
N LYS A 94 -19.71 -20.39 -3.57
CA LYS A 94 -19.66 -21.84 -3.83
C LYS A 94 -21.03 -22.39 -4.21
N ALA A 95 -22.10 -22.01 -3.49
CA ALA A 95 -23.46 -22.42 -3.79
C ALA A 95 -23.87 -21.94 -5.20
N LEU A 96 -23.54 -20.70 -5.57
CA LEU A 96 -23.79 -20.16 -6.90
C LEU A 96 -23.05 -20.96 -7.98
N CYS A 97 -21.78 -21.29 -7.77
CA CYS A 97 -21.03 -22.13 -8.70
C CYS A 97 -21.65 -23.52 -8.87
N GLN A 98 -22.11 -24.13 -7.77
CA GLN A 98 -22.78 -25.42 -7.80
C GLN A 98 -24.09 -25.34 -8.61
N LYS A 99 -24.87 -24.28 -8.39
CA LYS A 99 -26.12 -24.03 -9.09
C LYS A 99 -25.92 -23.86 -10.60
N LEU A 100 -24.96 -23.04 -11.00
CA LEU A 100 -24.60 -22.87 -12.41
C LEU A 100 -24.18 -24.20 -13.08
N ARG A 101 -23.46 -25.03 -12.34
CA ARG A 101 -23.04 -26.36 -12.82
C ARG A 101 -24.21 -27.34 -12.94
N GLU A 102 -25.12 -27.35 -11.97
CA GLU A 102 -26.33 -28.20 -11.96
C GLU A 102 -27.26 -27.83 -13.11
N ASP A 103 -27.47 -26.52 -13.33
CA ASP A 103 -28.30 -26.00 -14.43
C ASP A 103 -27.61 -26.19 -15.81
N ARG A 104 -26.37 -26.70 -15.85
CA ARG A 104 -25.55 -26.81 -17.06
C ARG A 104 -25.53 -25.49 -17.84
N ALA A 105 -25.41 -24.38 -17.12
CA ALA A 105 -25.43 -23.06 -17.70
C ALA A 105 -24.29 -22.92 -18.74
N ASP A 106 -24.66 -22.52 -19.95
CA ASP A 106 -23.72 -22.24 -21.03
C ASP A 106 -23.64 -20.72 -21.24
N TRP A 107 -22.47 -20.21 -21.58
CA TRP A 107 -22.20 -18.79 -21.76
C TRP A 107 -23.17 -18.10 -22.72
N SER A 108 -23.59 -18.81 -23.79
CA SER A 108 -24.50 -18.27 -24.81
C SER A 108 -25.97 -18.22 -24.38
N SER A 109 -26.39 -19.08 -23.44
CA SER A 109 -27.79 -19.27 -23.05
C SER A 109 -28.09 -18.83 -21.62
N MET A 110 -27.05 -18.45 -20.84
CA MET A 110 -27.18 -18.08 -19.45
C MET A 110 -27.92 -16.74 -19.29
N ASP A 111 -29.00 -16.72 -18.51
CA ASP A 111 -29.66 -15.49 -18.08
C ASP A 111 -28.98 -14.95 -16.81
N PRO A 112 -28.16 -13.86 -16.91
CA PRO A 112 -27.45 -13.33 -15.75
C PRO A 112 -28.38 -12.82 -14.65
N ALA A 113 -29.56 -12.28 -14.99
CA ALA A 113 -30.47 -11.69 -14.02
C ALA A 113 -30.97 -12.74 -13.00
N ARG A 114 -31.17 -13.97 -13.47
CA ARG A 114 -31.57 -15.10 -12.62
C ARG A 114 -30.54 -15.43 -11.55
N TYR A 115 -29.24 -15.33 -11.87
CA TYR A 115 -28.16 -15.72 -10.97
C TYR A 115 -27.64 -14.56 -10.14
N LEU A 116 -27.70 -13.32 -10.65
CA LEU A 116 -27.29 -12.12 -9.91
C LEU A 116 -28.18 -11.89 -8.67
N SER A 117 -29.44 -12.30 -8.69
CA SER A 117 -30.29 -12.26 -7.48
C SER A 117 -29.82 -13.17 -6.35
N TRP A 118 -28.97 -14.14 -6.65
CA TRP A 118 -28.37 -15.09 -5.71
C TRP A 118 -26.94 -14.74 -5.35
N ALA A 119 -26.32 -13.89 -6.17
CA ALA A 119 -24.95 -13.48 -5.91
C ALA A 119 -24.92 -12.58 -4.67
N PRO A 120 -24.04 -12.85 -3.69
CA PRO A 120 -23.79 -11.91 -2.63
C PRO A 120 -23.28 -10.61 -3.27
N SER A 121 -23.73 -9.47 -2.75
CA SER A 121 -23.08 -8.19 -3.03
C SER A 121 -21.64 -8.29 -2.52
N THR A 122 -20.72 -8.57 -3.42
CA THR A 122 -19.32 -8.66 -3.02
C THR A 122 -18.75 -7.24 -2.87
N PRO A 123 -17.81 -7.02 -1.93
CA PRO A 123 -17.04 -5.76 -1.88
C PRO A 123 -16.36 -5.43 -3.22
N ALA A 124 -16.22 -6.42 -4.12
CA ALA A 124 -15.76 -6.23 -5.48
C ALA A 124 -16.72 -5.38 -6.32
N ASP A 125 -18.01 -5.43 -6.06
CA ASP A 125 -19.02 -4.62 -6.77
C ASP A 125 -18.94 -3.16 -6.31
N GLU A 126 -18.73 -2.90 -5.02
CA GLU A 126 -18.45 -1.56 -4.48
C GLU A 126 -17.08 -1.04 -4.94
N VAL A 127 -16.04 -1.91 -4.99
CA VAL A 127 -14.70 -1.54 -5.41
C VAL A 127 -14.59 -1.36 -6.93
N ALA A 128 -15.43 -2.04 -7.74
CA ALA A 128 -15.49 -1.83 -9.18
C ALA A 128 -15.91 -0.39 -9.49
N ASP A 129 -16.90 0.15 -8.77
CA ASP A 129 -17.33 1.56 -8.93
C ASP A 129 -16.25 2.54 -8.46
N ILE A 130 -15.50 2.20 -7.41
CA ILE A 130 -14.36 3.00 -6.92
C ILE A 130 -13.15 2.92 -7.87
N ARG A 131 -12.84 1.76 -8.46
CA ARG A 131 -11.72 1.59 -9.40
C ARG A 131 -11.90 2.39 -10.69
N PHE A 132 -13.12 2.57 -11.18
CA PHE A 132 -13.37 3.45 -12.33
C PHE A 132 -13.24 4.95 -12.00
N ARG A 133 -13.40 5.36 -10.73
CA ARG A 133 -13.24 6.76 -10.30
C ARG A 133 -11.80 7.20 -10.06
N ILE A 134 -10.89 6.27 -9.71
CA ILE A 134 -9.53 6.59 -9.24
C ILE A 134 -8.48 6.78 -10.36
N PRO A 135 -8.49 6.07 -11.51
CA PRO A 135 -7.46 6.23 -12.53
C PRO A 135 -7.36 7.65 -13.06
N TRP A 136 -8.49 8.33 -13.26
CA TRP A 136 -8.54 9.68 -13.79
C TRP A 136 -7.90 10.73 -12.86
N ARG A 137 -8.04 10.59 -11.53
CA ARG A 137 -7.41 11.51 -10.57
C ARG A 137 -5.88 11.37 -10.56
N ARG A 138 -5.35 10.17 -10.68
CA ARG A 138 -3.89 9.94 -10.78
C ARG A 138 -3.32 10.40 -12.13
N TYR A 139 -4.10 10.26 -13.20
CA TYR A 139 -3.72 10.73 -14.52
C TYR A 139 -3.74 12.26 -14.58
N PHE A 140 -4.79 12.89 -14.03
CA PHE A 140 -4.89 14.36 -13.97
C PHE A 140 -3.83 14.96 -13.04
N ALA A 141 -3.52 14.36 -11.90
CA ALA A 141 -2.45 14.83 -11.02
C ALA A 141 -1.08 14.81 -11.73
N ARG A 142 -0.75 13.73 -12.44
CA ARG A 142 0.48 13.64 -13.23
C ARG A 142 0.49 14.58 -14.44
N SER A 143 -0.63 14.77 -15.10
CA SER A 143 -0.75 15.70 -16.23
C SER A 143 -0.66 17.15 -15.76
N LEU A 144 -1.18 17.48 -14.58
CA LEU A 144 -1.05 18.81 -13.97
C LEU A 144 0.38 19.09 -13.56
N ASP A 145 1.09 18.12 -12.98
CA ASP A 145 2.50 18.22 -12.62
C ASP A 145 3.37 18.45 -13.86
N LEU A 146 3.14 17.71 -14.95
CA LEU A 146 3.88 17.88 -16.21
C LEU A 146 3.59 19.25 -16.87
N LEU A 147 2.35 19.75 -16.79
CA LEU A 147 1.98 21.09 -17.28
C LEU A 147 2.63 22.21 -16.45
N LEU A 148 2.62 22.08 -15.11
CA LEU A 148 3.27 23.04 -14.21
C LEU A 148 4.80 23.05 -14.40
N TYR A 149 5.43 21.87 -14.49
CA TYR A 149 6.86 21.78 -14.77
C TYR A 149 7.22 22.31 -16.16
N GLY A 150 6.40 22.00 -17.18
CA GLY A 150 6.62 22.49 -18.55
C GLY A 150 6.49 24.01 -18.67
N THR A 151 5.51 24.60 -18.01
CA THR A 151 5.33 26.07 -18.01
C THR A 151 6.41 26.77 -17.19
N LEU A 152 6.77 26.24 -16.03
CA LEU A 152 7.87 26.80 -15.20
C LEU A 152 9.19 26.77 -15.94
N TRP A 153 9.50 25.66 -16.63
CA TRP A 153 10.72 25.49 -17.42
C TRP A 153 10.75 26.41 -18.63
N SER A 154 9.61 26.61 -19.32
CA SER A 154 9.49 27.52 -20.45
C SER A 154 9.69 28.98 -20.04
N VAL A 155 9.15 29.40 -18.89
CA VAL A 155 9.34 30.73 -18.33
C VAL A 155 10.80 30.95 -17.93
N LEU A 156 11.44 29.94 -17.31
CA LEU A 156 12.84 30.01 -16.90
C LEU A 156 13.76 30.13 -18.12
N LEU A 157 13.52 29.35 -19.18
CA LEU A 157 14.27 29.45 -20.45
C LEU A 157 14.08 30.81 -21.12
N ALA A 158 12.84 31.34 -21.15
CA ALA A 158 12.57 32.66 -21.70
C ALA A 158 13.28 33.78 -20.92
N LEU A 159 13.36 33.64 -19.60
CA LEU A 159 14.06 34.58 -18.72
C LEU A 159 15.59 34.53 -18.93
N VAL A 160 16.16 33.33 -19.06
CA VAL A 160 17.59 33.12 -19.37
C VAL A 160 17.94 33.66 -20.77
N PHE A 161 17.05 33.42 -21.76
CA PHE A 161 17.24 33.95 -23.10
C PHE A 161 17.16 35.49 -23.12
N ARG A 162 16.24 36.08 -22.37
CA ARG A 162 16.07 37.53 -22.26
C ARG A 162 17.25 38.19 -21.54
N ILE A 163 17.78 37.54 -20.52
CA ILE A 163 19.02 37.99 -19.84
C ILE A 163 20.20 37.91 -20.80
N ASN A 164 20.33 36.86 -21.63
CA ASN A 164 21.42 36.71 -22.60
C ASN A 164 21.35 37.74 -23.75
N ILE A 165 20.13 38.13 -24.14
CA ILE A 165 19.94 39.19 -25.15
C ILE A 165 20.28 40.58 -24.56
N LEU A 166 19.92 40.80 -23.29
CA LEU A 166 20.26 42.06 -22.60
C LEU A 166 21.79 42.21 -22.32
N TRP A 167 22.49 41.08 -22.16
CA TRP A 167 23.97 41.08 -22.02
C TRP A 167 24.72 41.16 -23.33
N ARG A 168 24.09 40.90 -24.49
CA ARG A 168 24.64 41.11 -25.84
C ARG A 168 24.19 42.42 -26.46
N GLY A 169 23.55 43.32 -25.70
CA GLY A 169 23.30 44.72 -26.13
C GLY A 169 24.54 45.60 -26.06
N PRO A 170 24.48 46.83 -26.49
CA PRO A 170 25.57 47.67 -27.02
C PRO A 170 26.76 48.02 -26.11
N LEU A 171 27.01 47.24 -25.08
CA LEU A 171 28.18 47.33 -24.21
C LEU A 171 29.31 46.35 -24.60
N GLY A 172 29.06 45.46 -25.58
CA GLY A 172 30.08 44.55 -26.12
C GLY A 172 31.07 45.20 -27.10
N ASP A 173 30.69 46.33 -27.69
CA ASP A 173 31.52 47.01 -28.72
C ASP A 173 32.43 48.11 -28.15
N LEU A 174 32.59 48.16 -26.82
CA LEU A 174 33.43 49.21 -26.15
C LEU A 174 34.71 48.65 -25.52
N LEU A 175 35.05 47.38 -25.79
CA LEU A 175 36.24 46.71 -25.25
C LEU A 175 37.07 45.98 -26.33
N ASP A 176 37.07 46.48 -27.61
CA ASP A 176 38.06 46.19 -28.64
C ASP A 176 38.79 47.47 -29.05
#